data_1b51af6fdbaf0fe331a8c33f3d3318c2
#
_entry.id   1b51af6fdbaf0fe331a8c33f3d3318c2
#
_cell.length_a   1.000
_cell.length_b   1.000
_cell.length_c   1.000
_cell.angle_alpha   90.00
_cell.angle_beta   90.00
_cell.angle_gamma   90.00
#
_symmetry.space_group_name_H-M   'P 1'
#
loop_
_entity.id
_entity.type
_entity.pdbx_description
1 polymer ?
#
loop_
_entity_poly.entity_id
_entity_poly.type
_entity_poly.pdbx_seq_one_letter_code
_entity_poly.pdbx_strand_id
1 'polypeptide(L)'
;RCADHLQVLLALPAETIDLILAAPGKQEFFQKGRPSDYLFRRTAVELLRVLKPGGVLVWHVPNERGEATFSTAQFRQVVYFQSIQLRLIDTILVEKERNTPPTPVRYGDAFESMYILAKGKPKTVHILKDKPNKWAGTKTWGCLTKREVNGTLTPKGRKTIQKFGARTNVWHYGTVLPMESELFGGKAVSLSERLAEDHIRTWSNEGDLVLAPFDKDGTVAKIAPLLERRWLSLQNAADCDGLRDNAG
;
A
#
# COMPACT_ATOMS: atom_id res chain seq x y z
N ARG A 1 -12.26 -13.62 10.88
CA ARG A 1 -13.53 -13.41 11.60
C ARG A 1 -14.33 -12.37 10.86
N CYS A 2 -15.58 -12.72 10.50
CA CYS A 2 -16.53 -11.78 9.94
C CYS A 2 -17.03 -10.85 11.04
N ALA A 3 -16.64 -9.61 11.00
CA ALA A 3 -17.06 -8.59 11.97
C ALA A 3 -17.06 -7.20 11.32
N ASP A 4 -17.89 -6.31 11.83
CA ASP A 4 -17.82 -4.89 11.51
C ASP A 4 -16.40 -4.38 11.85
N HIS A 5 -15.66 -3.92 10.84
CA HIS A 5 -14.28 -3.47 10.97
C HIS A 5 -14.10 -2.41 12.08
N LEU A 6 -15.07 -1.51 12.24
CA LEU A 6 -15.02 -0.47 13.27
C LEU A 6 -15.14 -1.06 14.68
N GLN A 7 -16.01 -2.07 14.89
CA GLN A 7 -16.13 -2.74 16.19
C GLN A 7 -14.85 -3.47 16.58
N VAL A 8 -14.21 -4.13 15.63
CA VAL A 8 -12.93 -4.79 15.88
C VAL A 8 -11.83 -3.78 16.18
N LEU A 9 -11.74 -2.68 15.40
CA LEU A 9 -10.78 -1.62 15.67
C LEU A 9 -10.94 -1.04 17.09
N LEU A 10 -12.19 -0.78 17.52
CA LEU A 10 -12.49 -0.29 18.87
C LEU A 10 -12.01 -1.25 19.98
N ALA A 11 -12.04 -2.55 19.73
CA ALA A 11 -11.60 -3.57 20.68
C ALA A 11 -10.07 -3.77 20.72
N LEU A 12 -9.33 -3.30 19.73
CA LEU A 12 -7.87 -3.42 19.71
C LEU A 12 -7.23 -2.42 20.67
N PRO A 13 -6.14 -2.82 21.37
CA PRO A 13 -5.35 -1.89 22.16
C PRO A 13 -4.70 -0.80 21.30
N ALA A 14 -4.48 0.38 21.86
CA ALA A 14 -3.72 1.43 21.19
C ALA A 14 -2.27 0.98 20.93
N GLU A 15 -1.68 1.51 19.86
CA GLU A 15 -0.25 1.38 19.55
C GLU A 15 0.27 -0.08 19.49
N THR A 16 -0.54 -0.96 18.89
CA THR A 16 -0.20 -2.39 18.75
C THR A 16 0.16 -2.80 17.34
N ILE A 17 -0.24 -2.05 16.34
CA ILE A 17 -0.10 -2.37 14.91
C ILE A 17 1.14 -1.68 14.33
N ASP A 18 1.97 -2.43 13.61
CA ASP A 18 3.17 -1.91 12.94
C ASP A 18 2.85 -1.41 11.53
N LEU A 19 2.02 -2.14 10.79
CA LEU A 19 1.61 -1.83 9.42
C LEU A 19 0.11 -2.03 9.25
N ILE A 20 -0.56 -1.08 8.62
CA ILE A 20 -1.95 -1.23 8.19
C ILE A 20 -2.00 -1.20 6.66
N LEU A 21 -2.56 -2.24 6.04
CA LEU A 21 -2.91 -2.28 4.62
C LEU A 21 -4.42 -2.13 4.49
N ALA A 22 -4.86 -0.96 4.04
CA ALA A 22 -6.26 -0.62 3.96
C ALA A 22 -6.68 -0.31 2.52
N ALA A 23 -7.51 -1.19 1.95
CA ALA A 23 -8.10 -1.04 0.63
C ALA A 23 -9.64 -1.04 0.75
N PRO A 24 -10.25 0.03 1.30
CA PRO A 24 -11.69 0.08 1.46
C PRO A 24 -12.40 0.05 0.10
N GLY A 25 -13.40 -0.80 0.00
CA GLY A 25 -14.27 -0.84 -1.16
C GLY A 25 -15.15 0.42 -1.25
N LYS A 26 -15.73 0.65 -2.43
CA LYS A 26 -16.56 1.86 -2.68
C LYS A 26 -17.68 2.07 -1.66
N GLN A 27 -18.22 0.99 -1.10
CA GLN A 27 -19.39 1.04 -0.18
C GLN A 27 -19.02 1.00 1.30
N GLU A 28 -17.73 0.87 1.65
CA GLU A 28 -17.31 0.72 3.06
C GLU A 28 -17.69 1.91 3.95
N PHE A 29 -17.72 3.11 3.36
CA PHE A 29 -18.11 4.33 4.06
C PHE A 29 -19.48 4.85 3.62
N PHE A 30 -20.42 3.95 3.35
CA PHE A 30 -21.80 4.31 3.02
C PHE A 30 -22.70 4.04 4.23
N GLN A 31 -23.61 4.96 4.48
CA GLN A 31 -24.68 4.80 5.45
C GLN A 31 -26.02 5.11 4.77
N LYS A 32 -26.97 4.16 4.85
CA LYS A 32 -28.29 4.29 4.18
C LYS A 32 -28.15 4.63 2.68
N GLY A 33 -27.19 3.99 1.99
CA GLY A 33 -26.96 4.18 0.55
C GLY A 33 -26.28 5.50 0.16
N ARG A 34 -25.74 6.28 1.10
CA ARG A 34 -25.05 7.54 0.85
C ARG A 34 -23.64 7.52 1.45
N PRO A 35 -22.63 8.21 0.84
CA PRO A 35 -21.31 8.37 1.43
C PRO A 35 -21.41 8.97 2.83
N SER A 36 -20.69 8.40 3.79
CA SER A 36 -20.70 8.83 5.18
C SER A 36 -19.28 9.29 5.61
N ASP A 37 -19.08 10.59 5.60
CA ASP A 37 -17.87 11.18 6.18
C ASP A 37 -17.70 10.84 7.67
N TYR A 38 -18.80 10.62 8.38
CA TYR A 38 -18.77 10.25 9.79
C TYR A 38 -18.13 8.87 10.00
N LEU A 39 -18.55 7.85 9.25
CA LEU A 39 -17.97 6.51 9.35
C LEU A 39 -16.46 6.54 8.99
N PHE A 40 -16.11 7.21 7.90
CA PHE A 40 -14.72 7.37 7.52
C PHE A 40 -13.90 8.01 8.64
N ARG A 41 -14.35 9.14 9.19
CA ARG A 41 -13.62 9.87 10.25
C ARG A 41 -13.44 9.05 11.50
N ARG A 42 -14.46 8.32 11.93
CA ARG A 42 -14.35 7.40 13.07
C ARG A 42 -13.35 6.30 12.82
N THR A 43 -13.42 5.66 11.66
CA THR A 43 -12.44 4.63 11.26
C THR A 43 -11.02 5.21 11.23
N ALA A 44 -10.83 6.38 10.64
CA ALA A 44 -9.51 7.02 10.55
C ALA A 44 -8.87 7.31 11.92
N VAL A 45 -9.67 7.77 12.89
CA VAL A 45 -9.19 8.01 14.27
C VAL A 45 -8.78 6.69 14.93
N GLU A 46 -9.54 5.62 14.75
CA GLU A 46 -9.21 4.31 15.31
C GLU A 46 -7.97 3.70 14.63
N LEU A 47 -7.81 3.84 13.31
CA LEU A 47 -6.59 3.42 12.60
C LEU A 47 -5.36 4.15 13.17
N LEU A 48 -5.44 5.47 13.40
CA LEU A 48 -4.37 6.23 14.05
C LEU A 48 -4.10 5.75 15.47
N ARG A 49 -5.16 5.45 16.27
CA ARG A 49 -5.04 5.01 17.65
C ARG A 49 -4.31 3.69 17.77
N VAL A 50 -4.68 2.70 16.95
CA VAL A 50 -4.07 1.35 16.99
C VAL A 50 -2.67 1.30 16.38
N LEU A 51 -2.32 2.25 15.51
CA LEU A 51 -1.02 2.33 14.87
C LEU A 51 0.06 2.76 15.88
N LYS A 52 1.17 2.03 15.94
CA LYS A 52 2.34 2.38 16.75
C LYS A 52 2.97 3.69 16.29
N PRO A 53 3.67 4.45 17.17
CA PRO A 53 4.59 5.50 16.73
C PRO A 53 5.61 4.94 15.74
N GLY A 54 5.72 5.58 14.56
CA GLY A 54 6.55 5.09 13.45
C GLY A 54 5.92 3.99 12.61
N GLY A 55 4.72 3.53 12.93
CA GLY A 55 3.95 2.61 12.10
C GLY A 55 3.43 3.28 10.83
N VAL A 56 3.11 2.48 9.82
CA VAL A 56 2.71 2.93 8.49
C VAL A 56 1.29 2.47 8.16
N LEU A 57 0.52 3.36 7.56
CA LEU A 57 -0.78 3.10 6.94
C LEU A 57 -0.63 3.24 5.42
N VAL A 58 -0.85 2.17 4.69
CA VAL A 58 -1.05 2.18 3.24
C VAL A 58 -2.54 2.32 2.98
N TRP A 59 -2.93 3.42 2.36
CA TRP A 59 -4.32 3.74 2.05
C TRP A 59 -4.56 3.71 0.55
N HIS A 60 -5.25 2.68 0.10
CA HIS A 60 -5.60 2.50 -1.30
C HIS A 60 -7.10 2.70 -1.50
N VAL A 61 -7.47 3.72 -2.25
CA VAL A 61 -8.86 3.97 -2.64
C VAL A 61 -8.94 4.01 -4.16
N PRO A 62 -9.72 3.13 -4.77
CA PRO A 62 -9.91 3.15 -6.21
C PRO A 62 -10.43 4.50 -6.70
N ASN A 63 -9.99 4.92 -7.87
CA ASN A 63 -10.49 6.14 -8.51
C ASN A 63 -12.00 6.00 -8.78
N GLU A 64 -12.81 6.83 -8.13
CA GLU A 64 -14.24 6.90 -8.39
C GLU A 64 -14.51 7.93 -9.47
N ARG A 65 -15.20 7.50 -10.52
CA ARG A 65 -15.52 8.33 -11.66
C ARG A 65 -17.01 8.29 -11.95
N GLY A 66 -17.64 9.45 -11.99
CA GLY A 66 -18.92 9.67 -12.67
C GLY A 66 -18.71 9.86 -14.16
N GLU A 67 -19.78 9.98 -14.96
CA GLU A 67 -19.69 10.16 -16.42
C GLU A 67 -18.84 11.37 -16.82
N ALA A 68 -18.97 12.50 -16.14
CA ALA A 68 -18.26 13.74 -16.45
C ALA A 68 -17.39 14.28 -15.32
N THR A 69 -17.33 13.62 -14.14
CA THR A 69 -16.63 14.15 -12.97
C THR A 69 -15.71 13.11 -12.35
N PHE A 70 -14.64 13.58 -11.72
CA PHE A 70 -13.73 12.77 -10.90
C PHE A 70 -14.06 12.99 -9.43
N SER A 71 -14.21 11.90 -8.65
CA SER A 71 -14.46 12.01 -7.22
C SER A 71 -13.24 12.56 -6.50
N THR A 72 -13.43 13.57 -5.68
CA THR A 72 -12.38 14.13 -4.82
C THR A 72 -12.32 13.46 -3.44
N ALA A 73 -13.10 12.39 -3.21
CA ALA A 73 -13.21 11.73 -1.91
C ALA A 73 -11.84 11.28 -1.37
N GLN A 74 -11.02 10.64 -2.21
CA GLN A 74 -9.68 10.21 -1.85
C GLN A 74 -8.78 11.35 -1.36
N PHE A 75 -8.83 12.52 -2.02
CA PHE A 75 -8.02 13.67 -1.60
C PHE A 75 -8.50 14.24 -0.27
N ARG A 76 -9.82 14.32 -0.06
CA ARG A 76 -10.40 14.74 1.23
C ARG A 76 -10.01 13.79 2.35
N GLN A 77 -9.98 12.49 2.10
CA GLN A 77 -9.54 11.48 3.05
C GLN A 77 -8.08 11.67 3.45
N VAL A 78 -7.18 11.88 2.48
CA VAL A 78 -5.76 12.14 2.75
C VAL A 78 -5.57 13.42 3.56
N VAL A 79 -6.25 14.52 3.19
CA VAL A 79 -6.22 15.78 3.95
C VAL A 79 -6.74 15.58 5.38
N TYR A 80 -7.79 14.77 5.56
CA TYR A 80 -8.29 14.46 6.90
C TYR A 80 -7.27 13.65 7.72
N PHE A 81 -6.62 12.63 7.15
CA PHE A 81 -5.56 11.91 7.83
C PHE A 81 -4.42 12.85 8.28
N GLN A 82 -4.04 13.81 7.46
CA GLN A 82 -3.04 14.81 7.84
C GLN A 82 -3.55 15.72 8.97
N SER A 83 -4.83 16.09 8.98
CA SER A 83 -5.41 16.92 10.04
C SER A 83 -5.43 16.24 11.42
N ILE A 84 -5.47 14.89 11.44
CA ILE A 84 -5.37 14.08 12.67
C ILE A 84 -3.95 13.58 12.95
N GLN A 85 -2.92 14.24 12.36
CA GLN A 85 -1.48 14.04 12.62
C GLN A 85 -0.85 12.79 11.97
N LEU A 86 -1.52 12.09 11.04
CA LEU A 86 -0.83 11.18 10.13
C LEU A 86 -0.05 11.98 9.08
N ARG A 87 1.21 11.64 8.86
CA ARG A 87 2.06 12.32 7.87
C ARG A 87 1.99 11.58 6.55
N LEU A 88 1.68 12.27 5.46
CA LEU A 88 1.84 11.72 4.12
C LEU A 88 3.34 11.63 3.81
N ILE A 89 3.82 10.42 3.60
CA ILE A 89 5.23 10.11 3.33
C ILE A 89 5.47 10.03 1.83
N ASP A 90 4.58 9.34 1.10
CA ASP A 90 4.71 9.14 -0.35
C ASP A 90 3.34 8.89 -0.98
N THR A 91 3.29 9.01 -2.31
CA THR A 91 2.16 8.56 -3.13
C THR A 91 2.70 7.62 -4.19
N ILE A 92 2.20 6.39 -4.18
CA ILE A 92 2.58 5.37 -5.16
C ILE A 92 1.50 5.28 -6.22
N LEU A 93 1.89 5.40 -7.49
CA LEU A 93 1.00 5.17 -8.63
C LEU A 93 1.20 3.73 -9.11
N VAL A 94 0.13 2.96 -9.12
CA VAL A 94 0.13 1.57 -9.61
C VAL A 94 -0.55 1.52 -10.96
N GLU A 95 0.14 1.03 -11.96
CA GLU A 95 -0.42 0.84 -13.29
C GLU A 95 -1.50 -0.25 -13.26
N LYS A 96 -2.64 0.02 -13.89
CA LYS A 96 -3.74 -0.92 -13.99
C LYS A 96 -3.45 -2.00 -15.03
N GLU A 97 -3.84 -3.23 -14.73
CA GLU A 97 -3.81 -4.32 -15.72
C GLU A 97 -4.68 -4.02 -16.96
N ARG A 98 -5.80 -3.36 -16.73
CA ARG A 98 -6.72 -2.94 -17.80
C ARG A 98 -7.05 -1.47 -17.66
N ASN A 99 -6.71 -0.72 -18.69
CA ASN A 99 -7.03 0.69 -18.75
C ASN A 99 -8.52 0.88 -19.02
N THR A 100 -9.12 1.85 -18.35
CA THR A 100 -10.48 2.28 -18.69
C THR A 100 -10.42 3.06 -20.02
N PRO A 101 -11.31 2.80 -20.97
CA PRO A 101 -11.33 3.55 -22.22
C PRO A 101 -11.49 5.07 -22.01
N PRO A 102 -10.95 5.91 -22.90
CA PRO A 102 -11.18 7.35 -22.85
C PRO A 102 -12.65 7.68 -23.13
N THR A 103 -13.08 8.82 -22.67
CA THR A 103 -14.39 9.40 -23.00
C THR A 103 -14.19 10.70 -23.77
N PRO A 104 -15.24 11.31 -24.38
CA PRO A 104 -15.09 12.59 -25.10
C PRO A 104 -14.51 13.73 -24.27
N VAL A 105 -14.57 13.62 -22.93
CA VAL A 105 -14.13 14.69 -22.00
C VAL A 105 -12.95 14.29 -21.13
N ARG A 106 -12.44 13.03 -21.22
CA ARG A 106 -11.36 12.52 -20.36
C ARG A 106 -10.50 11.45 -21.02
N TYR A 107 -9.23 11.43 -20.65
CA TYR A 107 -8.35 10.32 -20.97
C TYR A 107 -8.75 9.03 -20.22
N GLY A 108 -8.34 7.90 -20.77
CA GLY A 108 -8.49 6.59 -20.11
C GLY A 108 -7.74 6.56 -18.77
N ASP A 109 -8.24 5.72 -17.85
CA ASP A 109 -7.67 5.60 -16.52
C ASP A 109 -6.65 4.46 -16.49
N ALA A 110 -5.38 4.80 -16.39
CA ALA A 110 -4.27 3.87 -16.51
C ALA A 110 -3.62 3.52 -15.16
N PHE A 111 -3.99 4.18 -14.07
CA PHE A 111 -3.36 3.95 -12.75
C PHE A 111 -4.34 4.09 -11.59
N GLU A 112 -3.93 3.58 -10.45
CA GLU A 112 -4.54 3.81 -9.14
C GLU A 112 -3.52 4.41 -8.19
N SER A 113 -3.98 5.20 -7.22
CA SER A 113 -3.12 5.87 -6.25
C SER A 113 -3.16 5.15 -4.91
N MET A 114 -2.00 4.91 -4.33
CA MET A 114 -1.82 4.46 -2.96
C MET A 114 -1.11 5.53 -2.15
N TYR A 115 -1.67 5.90 -1.02
CA TYR A 115 -1.13 6.92 -0.13
C TYR A 115 -0.43 6.26 1.05
N ILE A 116 0.83 6.59 1.22
CA ILE A 116 1.66 6.07 2.32
C ILE A 116 1.66 7.11 3.43
N LEU A 117 1.01 6.77 4.51
CA LEU A 117 0.85 7.63 5.68
C LEU A 117 1.58 7.01 6.88
N ALA A 118 2.09 7.83 7.80
CA ALA A 118 2.79 7.32 8.98
C ALA A 118 2.45 8.12 10.24
N LYS A 119 2.42 7.44 11.38
CA LYS A 119 2.34 8.07 12.70
C LYS A 119 3.73 8.55 13.13
N GLY A 120 4.09 9.76 12.73
CA GLY A 120 5.43 10.33 12.90
C GLY A 120 6.38 9.95 11.76
N LYS A 121 7.65 9.67 12.08
CA LYS A 121 8.64 9.18 11.12
C LYS A 121 8.56 7.66 11.01
N PRO A 122 8.46 7.08 9.81
CA PRO A 122 8.48 5.62 9.65
C PRO A 122 9.67 4.98 10.35
N LYS A 123 9.41 3.96 11.17
CA LYS A 123 10.46 3.21 11.89
C LYS A 123 11.14 2.20 10.96
N THR A 124 10.36 1.58 10.09
CA THR A 124 10.82 0.56 9.15
C THR A 124 10.60 1.03 7.72
N VAL A 125 11.65 0.99 6.90
CA VAL A 125 11.60 1.30 5.46
C VAL A 125 12.60 0.43 4.72
N HIS A 126 12.14 -0.50 3.91
CA HIS A 126 12.97 -1.35 3.04
C HIS A 126 12.62 -1.06 1.58
N ILE A 127 13.26 -0.05 0.99
CA ILE A 127 13.02 0.29 -0.41
C ILE A 127 13.40 -0.87 -1.31
N LEU A 128 12.46 -1.33 -2.12
CA LEU A 128 12.65 -2.41 -3.08
C LEU A 128 13.70 -2.03 -4.12
N LYS A 129 14.63 -2.96 -4.40
CA LYS A 129 15.74 -2.76 -5.34
C LYS A 129 15.63 -3.77 -6.48
N ASP A 130 14.66 -3.58 -7.33
CA ASP A 130 14.34 -4.48 -8.44
C ASP A 130 14.26 -3.76 -9.80
N LYS A 131 14.50 -2.46 -9.85
CA LYS A 131 14.55 -1.71 -11.10
C LYS A 131 15.86 -2.03 -11.84
N PRO A 132 15.83 -2.69 -13.01
CA PRO A 132 17.03 -3.00 -13.76
C PRO A 132 17.79 -1.73 -14.17
N ASN A 133 19.09 -1.70 -13.93
CA ASN A 133 19.94 -0.63 -14.38
C ASN A 133 20.50 -0.93 -15.78
N LYS A 134 20.24 -0.04 -16.73
CA LYS A 134 20.68 -0.18 -18.14
C LYS A 134 22.19 -0.39 -18.29
N TRP A 135 22.98 0.21 -17.39
CA TRP A 135 24.44 0.19 -17.42
C TRP A 135 25.06 -0.66 -16.31
N ALA A 136 24.34 -1.70 -15.87
CA ALA A 136 24.82 -2.62 -14.83
C ALA A 136 26.22 -3.18 -15.18
N GLY A 137 27.08 -3.30 -14.16
CA GLY A 137 28.46 -3.81 -14.32
C GLY A 137 29.46 -2.79 -14.86
N THR A 138 29.03 -1.67 -15.43
CA THR A 138 29.94 -0.60 -15.86
C THR A 138 30.28 0.34 -14.71
N LYS A 139 31.35 1.10 -14.85
CA LYS A 139 31.71 2.14 -13.86
C LYS A 139 30.94 3.43 -14.15
N THR A 140 30.57 4.15 -13.09
CA THR A 140 29.91 5.47 -13.20
C THR A 140 30.77 6.43 -14.04
N TRP A 141 30.13 7.29 -14.83
CA TRP A 141 30.79 8.34 -15.61
C TRP A 141 31.27 9.45 -14.66
N GLY A 142 32.49 9.96 -14.94
CA GLY A 142 33.11 11.04 -14.16
C GLY A 142 33.62 10.60 -12.77
N CYS A 143 34.23 11.52 -12.07
CA CYS A 143 34.58 11.37 -10.66
C CYS A 143 33.41 11.78 -9.79
N LEU A 144 32.91 10.84 -8.99
CA LEU A 144 31.97 11.19 -7.92
C LEU A 144 32.72 11.98 -6.85
N THR A 145 32.21 13.13 -6.48
CA THR A 145 32.74 13.93 -5.37
C THR A 145 31.73 13.92 -4.21
N LYS A 146 32.24 13.94 -3.00
CA LYS A 146 31.46 14.18 -1.79
C LYS A 146 31.81 15.58 -1.28
N ARG A 147 30.80 16.39 -1.00
CA ARG A 147 30.99 17.64 -0.27
C ARG A 147 31.05 17.31 1.22
N GLU A 148 32.15 17.62 1.86
CA GLU A 148 32.33 17.50 3.31
C GLU A 148 31.63 18.66 4.04
N VAL A 149 31.49 18.53 5.37
CA VAL A 149 30.81 19.54 6.21
C VAL A 149 31.47 20.94 6.10
N ASN A 150 32.77 20.96 5.88
CA ASN A 150 33.56 22.19 5.68
C ASN A 150 33.49 22.77 4.24
N GLY A 151 32.65 22.16 3.36
CA GLY A 151 32.47 22.60 1.98
C GLY A 151 33.52 22.06 0.96
N THR A 152 34.55 21.37 1.40
CA THR A 152 35.55 20.78 0.49
C THR A 152 34.97 19.62 -0.30
N LEU A 153 35.43 19.43 -1.55
CA LEU A 153 35.04 18.33 -2.42
C LEU A 153 36.11 17.25 -2.40
N THR A 154 35.77 16.08 -1.86
CA THR A 154 36.63 14.90 -1.86
C THR A 154 36.25 13.94 -2.99
N PRO A 155 37.17 13.46 -3.82
CA PRO A 155 36.88 12.47 -4.86
C PRO A 155 36.50 11.13 -4.22
N LYS A 156 35.31 10.57 -4.62
CA LYS A 156 34.87 9.23 -4.17
C LYS A 156 35.28 8.09 -5.11
N GLY A 157 35.91 8.40 -6.22
CA GLY A 157 36.22 7.42 -7.25
C GLY A 157 35.00 6.96 -8.05
N ARG A 158 35.20 6.06 -8.99
CA ARG A 158 34.15 5.47 -9.82
C ARG A 158 33.57 4.24 -9.12
N LYS A 159 32.25 4.14 -9.05
CA LYS A 159 31.54 2.96 -8.52
C LYS A 159 31.01 2.10 -9.65
N THR A 160 31.03 0.78 -9.46
CA THR A 160 30.35 -0.13 -10.36
C THR A 160 28.84 0.02 -10.18
N ILE A 161 28.13 0.17 -11.30
CA ILE A 161 26.67 0.29 -11.32
C ILE A 161 26.08 -1.09 -10.98
N GLN A 162 25.26 -1.13 -9.94
CA GLN A 162 24.59 -2.35 -9.50
C GLN A 162 23.59 -2.85 -10.55
N LYS A 163 23.33 -4.16 -10.57
CA LYS A 163 22.37 -4.78 -11.49
C LYS A 163 20.97 -4.17 -11.34
N PHE A 164 20.55 -3.93 -10.10
CA PHE A 164 19.26 -3.34 -9.78
C PHE A 164 19.44 -2.05 -8.96
N GLY A 165 18.61 -1.06 -9.24
CA GLY A 165 18.45 0.17 -8.48
C GLY A 165 17.16 0.19 -7.67
N ALA A 166 16.99 1.22 -6.85
CA ALA A 166 15.75 1.44 -6.11
C ALA A 166 14.57 1.62 -7.07
N ARG A 167 13.43 1.01 -6.73
CA ARG A 167 12.17 1.21 -7.42
C ARG A 167 11.72 2.68 -7.25
N THR A 168 11.08 3.24 -8.26
CA THR A 168 10.42 4.56 -8.18
C THR A 168 9.01 4.41 -7.59
N ASN A 169 8.35 5.52 -7.31
CA ASN A 169 6.96 5.52 -6.82
C ASN A 169 5.89 5.31 -7.92
N VAL A 170 6.31 5.01 -9.16
CA VAL A 170 5.42 4.47 -10.19
C VAL A 170 5.73 2.99 -10.31
N TRP A 171 4.75 2.16 -9.96
CA TRP A 171 4.89 0.71 -9.90
C TRP A 171 4.26 0.06 -11.12
N HIS A 172 5.09 -0.68 -11.87
CA HIS A 172 4.70 -1.42 -13.05
C HIS A 172 4.88 -2.91 -12.78
N TYR A 173 3.80 -3.66 -12.87
CA TYR A 173 3.85 -5.12 -12.69
C TYR A 173 3.82 -5.89 -14.01
N GLY A 174 3.81 -5.17 -15.14
CA GLY A 174 3.67 -5.75 -16.48
C GLY A 174 2.21 -6.04 -16.82
N THR A 175 1.96 -6.22 -18.09
CA THR A 175 0.61 -6.52 -18.62
C THR A 175 0.40 -8.01 -18.88
N VAL A 176 1.43 -8.84 -18.68
CA VAL A 176 1.39 -10.29 -18.90
C VAL A 176 1.04 -10.97 -17.58
N LEU A 177 -0.18 -11.44 -17.47
CA LEU A 177 -0.62 -12.33 -16.40
C LEU A 177 -0.47 -13.80 -16.85
N PRO A 178 -0.12 -14.70 -15.93
CA PRO A 178 0.05 -14.51 -14.49
C PRO A 178 1.45 -13.98 -14.12
N MET A 179 1.50 -13.08 -13.13
CA MET A 179 2.77 -12.67 -12.52
C MET A 179 3.32 -13.80 -11.67
N GLU A 180 4.63 -14.03 -11.74
CA GLU A 180 5.29 -15.01 -10.90
C GLU A 180 5.81 -14.34 -9.61
N SER A 181 5.76 -15.06 -8.51
CA SER A 181 6.35 -14.64 -7.24
C SER A 181 7.21 -15.77 -6.67
N GLU A 182 8.46 -15.44 -6.31
CA GLU A 182 9.36 -16.35 -5.63
C GLU A 182 8.77 -16.85 -4.29
N LEU A 183 7.98 -16.03 -3.61
CA LEU A 183 7.27 -16.37 -2.38
C LEU A 183 6.34 -17.59 -2.55
N PHE A 184 5.82 -17.80 -3.75
CA PHE A 184 4.96 -18.92 -4.11
C PHE A 184 5.67 -19.98 -4.97
N GLY A 185 7.00 -20.05 -4.92
CA GLY A 185 7.77 -21.00 -5.70
C GLY A 185 7.64 -20.81 -7.21
N GLY A 186 7.57 -19.55 -7.67
CA GLY A 186 7.42 -19.24 -9.10
C GLY A 186 5.99 -19.41 -9.64
N LYS A 187 4.99 -19.66 -8.77
CA LYS A 187 3.59 -19.76 -9.20
C LYS A 187 2.99 -18.39 -9.50
N ALA A 188 1.99 -18.39 -10.35
CA ALA A 188 1.19 -17.24 -10.69
C ALA A 188 0.48 -16.63 -9.47
N VAL A 189 0.54 -15.32 -9.36
CA VAL A 189 -0.11 -14.54 -8.29
C VAL A 189 -0.93 -13.40 -8.91
N SER A 190 -1.96 -12.95 -8.19
CA SER A 190 -2.75 -11.80 -8.59
C SER A 190 -2.01 -10.48 -8.33
N LEU A 191 -2.45 -9.38 -8.96
CA LEU A 191 -1.90 -8.05 -8.70
C LEU A 191 -2.05 -7.66 -7.24
N SER A 192 -3.19 -7.95 -6.61
CA SER A 192 -3.42 -7.65 -5.19
C SER A 192 -2.46 -8.40 -4.26
N GLU A 193 -2.16 -9.67 -4.55
CA GLU A 193 -1.17 -10.46 -3.81
C GLU A 193 0.24 -9.87 -3.94
N ARG A 194 0.62 -9.47 -5.15
CA ARG A 194 1.92 -8.84 -5.38
C ARG A 194 2.06 -7.48 -4.70
N LEU A 195 1.01 -6.67 -4.75
CA LEU A 195 0.97 -5.39 -4.04
C LEU A 195 1.09 -5.57 -2.52
N ALA A 196 0.35 -6.53 -1.95
CA ALA A 196 0.42 -6.83 -0.53
C ALA A 196 1.83 -7.29 -0.13
N GLU A 197 2.45 -8.20 -0.89
CA GLU A 197 3.83 -8.66 -0.68
C GLU A 197 4.80 -7.47 -0.65
N ASP A 198 4.77 -6.62 -1.67
CA ASP A 198 5.70 -5.51 -1.81
C ASP A 198 5.53 -4.47 -0.69
N HIS A 199 4.30 -4.17 -0.28
CA HIS A 199 4.05 -3.27 0.85
C HIS A 199 4.47 -3.87 2.19
N ILE A 200 4.19 -5.16 2.45
CA ILE A 200 4.60 -5.84 3.68
C ILE A 200 6.13 -5.86 3.78
N ARG A 201 6.83 -6.21 2.70
CA ARG A 201 8.31 -6.17 2.65
C ARG A 201 8.87 -4.78 2.88
N THR A 202 8.22 -3.74 2.34
CA THR A 202 8.72 -2.36 2.42
C THR A 202 8.55 -1.76 3.82
N TRP A 203 7.40 -2.00 4.47
CA TRP A 203 6.98 -1.23 5.64
C TRP A 203 6.93 -2.02 6.94
N SER A 204 7.36 -3.28 6.94
CA SER A 204 7.42 -4.11 8.16
C SER A 204 8.65 -4.99 8.22
N ASN A 205 8.99 -5.44 9.43
CA ASN A 205 9.99 -6.48 9.70
C ASN A 205 9.32 -7.82 10.03
N GLU A 206 10.09 -8.89 10.03
CA GLU A 206 9.67 -10.18 10.57
C GLU A 206 9.19 -10.03 12.02
N GLY A 207 8.11 -10.72 12.37
CA GLY A 207 7.45 -10.63 13.67
C GLY A 207 6.55 -9.41 13.88
N ASP A 208 6.58 -8.40 13.02
CA ASP A 208 5.68 -7.24 13.08
C ASP A 208 4.22 -7.65 12.87
N LEU A 209 3.28 -6.87 13.40
CA LEU A 209 1.84 -7.11 13.27
C LEU A 209 1.26 -6.26 12.15
N VAL A 210 0.73 -6.94 11.14
CA VAL A 210 0.06 -6.35 9.98
C VAL A 210 -1.45 -6.43 10.16
N LEU A 211 -2.15 -5.31 10.05
CA LEU A 211 -3.61 -5.23 10.08
C LEU A 211 -4.15 -4.95 8.68
N ALA A 212 -5.13 -5.73 8.25
CA ALA A 212 -5.90 -5.48 7.03
C ALA A 212 -7.41 -5.37 7.37
N PRO A 213 -7.91 -4.15 7.61
CA PRO A 213 -9.28 -3.96 8.06
C PRO A 213 -10.33 -4.18 6.96
N PHE A 214 -9.92 -4.26 5.68
CA PHE A 214 -10.79 -4.41 4.50
C PHE A 214 -10.28 -5.52 3.56
N ASP A 215 -9.84 -6.64 4.12
CA ASP A 215 -9.20 -7.75 3.38
C ASP A 215 -10.26 -8.75 2.89
N LYS A 216 -11.07 -8.35 1.91
CA LYS A 216 -12.19 -9.14 1.39
C LYS A 216 -11.76 -10.52 0.90
N ASP A 217 -10.68 -10.55 0.14
CA ASP A 217 -10.18 -11.76 -0.52
C ASP A 217 -9.20 -12.56 0.36
N GLY A 218 -8.94 -12.11 1.60
CA GLY A 218 -7.98 -12.73 2.50
C GLY A 218 -6.52 -12.63 2.00
N THR A 219 -6.24 -11.65 1.16
CA THR A 219 -4.91 -11.47 0.54
C THR A 219 -3.82 -11.30 1.60
N VAL A 220 -4.02 -10.43 2.58
CA VAL A 220 -3.03 -10.19 3.64
C VAL A 220 -2.91 -11.41 4.56
N ALA A 221 -4.03 -12.08 4.85
CA ALA A 221 -4.04 -13.32 5.63
C ALA A 221 -3.21 -14.43 4.97
N LYS A 222 -3.16 -14.44 3.63
CA LYS A 222 -2.36 -15.39 2.83
C LYS A 222 -0.87 -15.01 2.76
N ILE A 223 -0.57 -13.72 2.57
CA ILE A 223 0.79 -13.24 2.28
C ILE A 223 1.62 -13.00 3.55
N ALA A 224 1.04 -12.39 4.58
CA ALA A 224 1.78 -11.99 5.78
C ALA A 224 2.48 -13.17 6.50
N PRO A 225 1.83 -14.34 6.72
CA PRO A 225 2.49 -15.48 7.33
C PRO A 225 3.65 -16.04 6.48
N LEU A 226 3.55 -16.02 5.15
CA LEU A 226 4.64 -16.44 4.27
C LEU A 226 5.88 -15.54 4.36
N LEU A 227 5.68 -14.32 4.81
CA LEU A 227 6.73 -13.33 5.09
C LEU A 227 7.13 -13.29 6.57
N GLU A 228 6.69 -14.23 7.39
CA GLU A 228 6.96 -14.29 8.84
C GLU A 228 6.43 -13.08 9.63
N ARG A 229 5.33 -12.46 9.15
CA ARG A 229 4.62 -11.39 9.87
C ARG A 229 3.42 -11.97 10.60
N ARG A 230 3.13 -11.44 11.80
CA ARG A 230 1.84 -11.66 12.45
C ARG A 230 0.78 -10.84 11.73
N TRP A 231 -0.44 -11.28 11.71
CA TRP A 231 -1.48 -10.61 10.94
C TRP A 231 -2.84 -10.64 11.64
N LEU A 232 -3.65 -9.65 11.31
CA LEU A 232 -5.06 -9.57 11.63
C LEU A 232 -5.78 -9.08 10.39
N SER A 233 -6.56 -9.96 9.77
CA SER A 233 -7.37 -9.68 8.60
C SER A 233 -8.84 -9.69 8.99
N LEU A 234 -9.58 -8.66 8.57
CA LEU A 234 -11.01 -8.52 8.82
C LEU A 234 -11.75 -8.65 7.50
N GLN A 235 -12.63 -9.65 7.44
CA GLN A 235 -13.55 -9.87 6.32
C GLN A 235 -14.94 -9.41 6.75
N ASN A 236 -15.68 -8.77 5.84
CA ASN A 236 -17.04 -8.32 6.14
C ASN A 236 -17.98 -9.51 6.37
N ALA A 237 -18.94 -9.34 7.28
CA ALA A 237 -19.92 -10.38 7.61
C ALA A 237 -20.72 -10.85 6.39
N ALA A 238 -20.98 -9.96 5.43
CA ALA A 238 -21.69 -10.29 4.20
C ALA A 238 -20.93 -11.26 3.26
N ASP A 239 -19.58 -11.26 3.33
CA ASP A 239 -18.75 -12.13 2.49
C ASP A 239 -18.55 -13.53 3.10
N CYS A 240 -18.94 -13.73 4.38
CA CYS A 240 -18.77 -14.99 5.08
C CYS A 240 -19.90 -15.98 4.87
N ASP A 241 -21.08 -15.56 4.45
CA ASP A 241 -22.20 -16.46 4.19
C ASP A 241 -21.95 -17.31 2.93
N GLY A 242 -21.24 -16.79 1.94
CA GLY A 242 -20.84 -17.54 0.73
C GLY A 242 -19.76 -18.61 0.95
N LEU A 243 -19.04 -18.59 2.07
CA LEU A 243 -18.02 -19.60 2.39
C LEU A 243 -18.58 -20.81 3.16
N ARG A 244 -19.78 -20.70 3.75
CA ARG A 244 -20.43 -21.80 4.47
C ARG A 244 -21.06 -22.82 3.53
N ASP A 245 -21.43 -22.40 2.33
CA ASP A 245 -22.09 -23.27 1.35
C ASP A 245 -21.13 -24.15 0.52
N ASN A 246 -19.82 -23.90 0.61
CA ASN A 246 -18.80 -24.68 -0.11
C ASN A 246 -18.02 -25.69 0.76
N ALA A 247 -18.42 -25.93 2.01
CA ALA A 247 -17.82 -26.87 2.96
C ALA A 247 -18.74 -28.08 3.28
N GLY A 248 -19.61 -28.44 2.32
CA GLY A 248 -20.48 -29.61 2.38
C GLY A 248 -19.99 -30.74 1.49
#